data_546a696fb89f29e8770cc8e22cb5bc9c
#
_entry.id   546a696fb89f29e8770cc8e22cb5bc9c
#
_cell.length_a   1.000
_cell.length_b   1.000
_cell.length_c   1.000
_cell.angle_alpha   90.00
_cell.angle_beta   90.00
_cell.angle_gamma   90.00
#
_symmetry.space_group_name_H-M   'P 1'
#
loop_
_entity.id
_entity.type
_entity.pdbx_description
1 polymer ?
#
loop_
_entity_poly.entity_id
_entity_poly.type
_entity_poly.pdbx_seq_one_letter_code
_entity_poly.pdbx_strand_id
1 'polypeptide(L)'
;MLKPYQKSRSSKKNQIEKMFDKISDDYDFLNWIITFNNHKRWKNNILSIAKKLKPNKALDIATGTADIAIKLGSIPNCEVVGVDISEQMLNIGRNKIRKKNLQKSVSLQNGDAENLNYNDNFFDLIT
;
A
#
# COMPACT_ATOMS: atom_id res chain seq x y z
N MET A 1 12.14 3.47 17.91
CA MET A 1 11.66 2.75 16.75
C MET A 1 11.85 1.27 16.90
N LEU A 2 10.88 0.54 16.49
CA LEU A 2 10.96 -0.89 16.57
C LEU A 2 12.00 -1.41 15.61
N LYS A 3 12.95 -2.12 16.11
CA LYS A 3 13.92 -2.71 15.29
C LYS A 3 13.72 -4.14 15.30
N PRO A 4 13.23 -4.69 14.28
CA PRO A 4 12.93 -6.02 14.31
C PRO A 4 14.06 -6.82 13.85
N TYR A 5 14.87 -7.26 14.36
CA TYR A 5 15.78 -7.93 13.85
C TYR A 5 16.44 -8.86 14.35
N GLN A 6 16.76 -9.25 14.21
CA GLN A 6 17.79 -9.99 14.41
C GLN A 6 17.52 -11.44 14.32
N LYS A 7 16.34 -11.93 14.24
CA LYS A 7 16.03 -13.31 14.05
C LYS A 7 15.65 -13.53 12.60
N SER A 8 14.87 -14.54 12.29
CA SER A 8 14.50 -14.83 10.92
C SER A 8 13.60 -13.76 10.32
N ARG A 9 13.50 -13.74 8.99
CA ARG A 9 12.60 -12.84 8.31
C ARG A 9 11.15 -13.00 8.74
N SER A 10 10.73 -14.24 8.99
CA SER A 10 9.37 -14.52 9.42
C SER A 10 9.10 -13.93 10.80
N SER A 11 10.08 -13.98 11.70
CA SER A 11 9.93 -13.38 13.01
C SER A 11 9.83 -11.85 12.91
N LYS A 12 10.64 -11.24 12.05
CA LYS A 12 10.61 -9.81 11.79
C LYS A 12 9.26 -9.39 11.21
N LYS A 13 8.79 -10.11 10.20
CA LYS A 13 7.49 -9.85 9.58
C LYS A 13 6.37 -9.95 10.60
N ASN A 14 6.36 -10.99 11.44
CA ASN A 14 5.32 -11.19 12.42
C ASN A 14 5.28 -10.07 13.46
N GLN A 15 6.43 -9.57 13.88
CA GLN A 15 6.49 -8.47 14.83
C GLN A 15 5.89 -7.19 14.23
N ILE A 16 6.24 -6.88 13.01
CA ILE A 16 5.73 -5.68 12.33
C ILE A 16 4.24 -5.81 12.08
N GLU A 17 3.78 -6.98 11.62
CA GLU A 17 2.37 -7.23 11.37
C GLU A 17 1.55 -7.06 12.65
N LYS A 18 1.99 -7.63 13.75
CA LYS A 18 1.31 -7.48 15.03
C LYS A 18 1.27 -6.04 15.49
N MET A 19 2.34 -5.29 15.27
CA MET A 19 2.40 -3.88 15.63
C MET A 19 1.34 -3.09 14.84
N PHE A 20 1.27 -3.28 13.53
CA PHE A 20 0.31 -2.56 12.71
C PHE A 20 -1.13 -2.99 13.00
N ASP A 21 -1.38 -4.27 13.24
CA ASP A 21 -2.71 -4.74 13.58
C ASP A 21 -3.19 -4.17 14.93
N LYS A 22 -2.28 -4.08 15.89
CA LYS A 22 -2.60 -3.46 17.16
C LYS A 22 -2.91 -1.97 17.00
N ILE A 23 -2.12 -1.26 16.22
CA ILE A 23 -2.33 0.16 15.96
C ILE A 23 -3.67 0.38 15.27
N SER A 24 -4.05 -0.51 14.35
CA SER A 24 -5.29 -0.34 13.59
C SER A 24 -6.54 -0.42 14.46
N ASP A 25 -6.44 -1.05 15.64
CA ASP A 25 -7.55 -1.12 16.58
C ASP A 25 -7.54 0.04 17.56
N ASP A 26 -6.56 0.95 17.46
CA ASP A 26 -6.33 1.99 18.44
C ASP A 26 -6.79 3.35 17.92
N TYR A 27 -7.14 4.23 18.87
CA TYR A 27 -7.51 5.60 18.56
C TYR A 27 -6.36 6.36 17.88
N ASP A 28 -5.12 6.10 18.29
CA ASP A 28 -3.95 6.72 17.67
C ASP A 28 -3.80 6.35 16.21
N PHE A 29 -4.22 5.16 15.82
CA PHE A 29 -4.21 4.75 14.42
C PHE A 29 -5.17 5.61 13.58
N LEU A 30 -6.36 5.90 14.10
CA LEU A 30 -7.31 6.77 13.41
C LEU A 30 -6.73 8.17 13.22
N ASN A 31 -6.08 8.70 14.26
CA ASN A 31 -5.42 10.00 14.17
C ASN A 31 -4.29 9.98 13.15
N TRP A 32 -3.52 8.90 13.10
CA TRP A 32 -2.44 8.76 12.12
C TRP A 32 -2.99 8.73 10.69
N ILE A 33 -4.09 8.00 10.46
CA ILE A 33 -4.74 7.96 9.15
C ILE A 33 -5.23 9.34 8.74
N ILE A 34 -5.86 10.06 9.66
CA ILE A 34 -6.35 11.42 9.40
C ILE A 34 -5.19 12.34 9.04
N THR A 35 -4.10 12.27 9.81
CA THR A 35 -2.91 13.08 9.54
C THR A 35 -2.30 12.73 8.19
N PHE A 36 -2.19 11.43 7.89
CA PHE A 36 -1.64 10.97 6.61
C PHE A 36 -2.49 11.44 5.44
N ASN A 37 -3.83 11.41 5.60
CA ASN A 37 -4.72 11.85 4.55
C ASN A 37 -4.61 13.35 4.27
N ASN A 38 -4.09 14.12 5.23
CA ASN A 38 -3.90 15.56 5.02
C ASN A 38 -2.68 15.88 4.15
N HIS A 39 -1.88 14.90 3.78
CA HIS A 39 -0.75 15.10 2.87
C HIS A 39 -1.18 14.99 1.41
N LYS A 40 -2.27 15.65 1.05
CA LYS A 40 -2.81 15.58 -0.31
C LYS A 40 -1.84 16.11 -1.36
N ARG A 41 -1.10 17.17 -1.04
CA ARG A 41 -0.15 17.76 -1.99
C ARG A 41 0.93 16.75 -2.37
N TRP A 42 1.48 16.02 -1.39
CA TRP A 42 2.49 15.03 -1.62
C TRP A 42 1.97 13.88 -2.49
N LYS A 43 0.79 13.37 -2.17
CA LYS A 43 0.16 12.31 -2.95
C LYS A 43 -0.15 12.77 -4.37
N ASN A 44 -0.60 13.99 -4.54
CA ASN A 44 -0.89 14.53 -5.86
C ASN A 44 0.37 14.74 -6.68
N ASN A 45 1.49 15.07 -6.04
CA ASN A 45 2.78 15.17 -6.73
C ASN A 45 3.23 13.82 -7.27
N ILE A 46 3.07 12.76 -6.47
CA ILE A 46 3.38 11.41 -6.92
C ILE A 46 2.51 11.06 -8.12
N LEU A 47 1.21 11.36 -8.04
CA LEU A 47 0.29 11.07 -9.12
C LEU A 47 0.66 11.82 -10.39
N SER A 48 1.05 13.10 -10.30
CA SER A 48 1.48 13.88 -11.45
C SER A 48 2.68 13.28 -12.15
N ILE A 49 3.66 12.83 -11.37
CA ILE A 49 4.85 12.19 -11.91
C ILE A 49 4.48 10.86 -12.59
N ALA A 50 3.65 10.07 -11.92
CA ALA A 50 3.22 8.78 -12.43
C ALA A 50 2.45 8.92 -13.73
N LYS A 51 1.56 9.90 -13.84
CA LYS A 51 0.81 10.14 -15.07
C LYS A 51 1.70 10.42 -16.26
N LYS A 52 2.80 11.14 -16.05
CA LYS A 52 3.76 11.42 -17.12
C LYS A 52 4.46 10.17 -17.61
N LEU A 53 4.67 9.20 -16.74
CA LEU A 53 5.32 7.94 -17.08
C LEU A 53 4.38 6.97 -17.81
N LYS A 54 3.07 7.18 -17.72
CA LYS A 54 2.04 6.33 -18.32
C LYS A 54 2.26 4.84 -18.02
N PRO A 55 2.30 4.45 -16.74
CA PRO A 55 2.55 3.07 -16.39
C PRO A 55 1.36 2.17 -16.73
N ASN A 56 1.63 0.94 -17.08
CA ASN A 56 0.61 -0.07 -17.30
C ASN A 56 0.45 -0.97 -16.09
N LYS A 57 1.53 -1.22 -15.34
CA LYS A 57 1.50 -2.05 -14.15
C LYS A 57 2.32 -1.39 -13.05
N ALA A 58 1.67 -1.04 -11.96
CA ALA A 58 2.31 -0.39 -10.83
C ALA A 58 2.21 -1.24 -9.57
N LEU A 59 3.26 -1.18 -8.76
CA LEU A 59 3.31 -1.83 -7.46
C LEU A 59 3.49 -0.78 -6.39
N ASP A 60 2.62 -0.78 -5.38
CA ASP A 60 2.73 0.09 -4.22
C ASP A 60 3.13 -0.75 -3.01
N ILE A 61 4.37 -0.60 -2.57
CA ILE A 61 4.92 -1.35 -1.44
C ILE A 61 4.56 -0.64 -0.15
N ALA A 62 4.19 -1.42 0.87
CA ALA A 62 3.70 -0.91 2.14
C ALA A 62 2.51 0.03 1.90
N THR A 63 1.55 -0.48 1.18
CA THR A 63 0.42 0.30 0.67
C THR A 63 -0.51 0.83 1.79
N GLY A 64 -0.49 0.21 2.94
CA GLY A 64 -1.33 0.58 4.08
C GLY A 64 -2.80 0.50 3.74
N THR A 65 -3.51 1.61 3.83
CA THR A 65 -4.93 1.69 3.49
C THR A 65 -5.15 2.07 2.03
N ALA A 66 -4.12 1.95 1.21
CA ALA A 66 -4.16 2.04 -0.25
C ALA A 66 -4.40 3.43 -0.83
N ASP A 67 -4.09 4.49 -0.12
CA ASP A 67 -4.32 5.84 -0.65
C ASP A 67 -3.55 6.12 -1.94
N ILE A 68 -2.27 5.76 -1.99
CA ILE A 68 -1.46 5.96 -3.20
C ILE A 68 -1.89 4.99 -4.28
N ALA A 69 -2.13 3.72 -3.93
CA ALA A 69 -2.57 2.72 -4.89
C ALA A 69 -3.88 3.15 -5.58
N ILE A 70 -4.81 3.71 -4.82
CA ILE A 70 -6.07 4.20 -5.36
C ILE A 70 -5.83 5.36 -6.34
N LYS A 71 -4.94 6.28 -6.00
CA LYS A 71 -4.60 7.37 -6.91
C LYS A 71 -3.97 6.85 -8.20
N LEU A 72 -3.06 5.90 -8.10
CA LEU A 72 -2.46 5.28 -9.27
C LEU A 72 -3.50 4.55 -10.13
N GLY A 73 -4.50 3.95 -9.49
CA GLY A 73 -5.59 3.27 -10.18
C GLY A 73 -6.47 4.19 -11.02
N SER A 74 -6.39 5.51 -10.80
CA SER A 74 -7.09 6.47 -11.62
C SER A 74 -6.39 6.78 -12.95
N ILE A 75 -5.16 6.32 -13.11
CA ILE A 75 -4.42 6.50 -14.38
C ILE A 75 -5.00 5.54 -15.42
N PRO A 76 -5.31 6.03 -16.63
CA PRO A 76 -5.88 5.16 -17.65
C PRO A 76 -4.97 3.98 -17.98
N ASN A 77 -5.55 2.81 -18.09
CA ASN A 77 -4.88 1.56 -18.46
C ASN A 77 -3.79 1.12 -17.48
N CYS A 78 -3.82 1.60 -16.24
CA CYS A 78 -2.86 1.21 -15.22
C CYS A 78 -3.51 0.20 -14.27
N GLU A 79 -2.88 -0.96 -14.14
CA GLU A 79 -3.24 -1.95 -13.13
C GLU A 79 -2.30 -1.77 -11.94
N VAL A 80 -2.85 -1.72 -10.74
CA VAL A 80 -2.07 -1.47 -9.53
C VAL A 80 -2.22 -2.63 -8.56
N VAL A 81 -1.10 -3.06 -8.02
CA VAL A 81 -1.08 -4.02 -6.91
C VAL A 81 -0.49 -3.30 -5.71
N GLY A 82 -1.22 -3.28 -4.60
CA GLY A 82 -0.70 -2.78 -3.33
C GLY A 82 -0.38 -3.96 -2.41
N VAL A 83 0.76 -3.91 -1.74
CA VAL A 83 1.21 -4.97 -0.86
C VAL A 83 1.46 -4.39 0.53
N ASP A 84 0.98 -5.09 1.55
CA ASP A 84 1.25 -4.73 2.94
C ASP A 84 1.24 -5.97 3.81
N ILE A 85 1.92 -5.91 4.94
CA ILE A 85 1.95 -7.02 5.88
C ILE A 85 0.75 -7.02 6.82
N SER A 86 0.04 -5.91 6.95
CA SER A 86 -1.11 -5.80 7.85
C SER A 86 -2.41 -6.06 7.11
N GLU A 87 -3.03 -7.17 7.37
CA GLU A 87 -4.33 -7.52 6.78
C GLU A 87 -5.42 -6.54 7.19
N GLN A 88 -5.36 -5.99 8.41
CA GLN A 88 -6.35 -5.02 8.85
C GLN A 88 -6.29 -3.73 8.03
N MET A 89 -5.08 -3.24 7.74
CA MET A 89 -4.93 -2.07 6.88
C MET A 89 -5.42 -2.35 5.46
N LEU A 90 -5.11 -3.53 4.95
CA LEU A 90 -5.56 -3.92 3.61
C LEU A 90 -7.08 -4.00 3.53
N ASN A 91 -7.75 -4.48 4.58
CA ASN A 91 -9.21 -4.53 4.59
C ASN A 91 -9.83 -3.14 4.53
N ILE A 92 -9.24 -2.18 5.21
CA ILE A 92 -9.68 -0.77 5.11
C ILE A 92 -9.51 -0.30 3.66
N GLY A 93 -8.37 -0.59 3.06
CA GLY A 93 -8.09 -0.24 1.67
C GLY A 93 -9.05 -0.90 0.69
N ARG A 94 -9.36 -2.17 0.89
CA ARG A 94 -10.32 -2.87 0.03
C ARG A 94 -11.70 -2.24 0.07
N ASN A 95 -12.13 -1.77 1.24
CA ASN A 95 -13.40 -1.06 1.36
C ASN A 95 -13.38 0.26 0.60
N LYS A 96 -12.28 1.00 0.66
CA LYS A 96 -12.12 2.24 -0.10
C LYS A 96 -12.17 1.99 -1.60
N ILE A 97 -11.50 0.94 -2.05
CA ILE A 97 -11.47 0.56 -3.47
C ILE A 97 -12.88 0.24 -3.96
N ARG A 98 -13.64 -0.50 -3.17
CA ARG A 98 -15.02 -0.83 -3.54
C ARG A 98 -15.90 0.40 -3.63
N LYS A 99 -15.77 1.32 -2.68
CA LYS A 99 -16.55 2.56 -2.69
C LYS A 99 -16.28 3.43 -3.90
N LYS A 100 -15.07 3.33 -4.45
CA LYS A 100 -14.68 4.09 -5.63
C LYS A 100 -14.82 3.30 -6.92
N ASN A 101 -15.31 2.07 -6.85
CA ASN A 101 -15.48 1.18 -8.01
C ASN A 101 -14.19 0.96 -8.79
N LEU A 102 -13.08 0.77 -8.07
CA LEU A 102 -11.76 0.58 -8.68
C LEU A 102 -11.26 -0.86 -8.59
N GLN A 103 -12.15 -1.83 -8.31
CA GLN A 103 -11.75 -3.23 -8.11
C GLN A 103 -11.06 -3.83 -9.34
N LYS A 104 -11.37 -3.35 -10.54
CA LYS A 104 -10.76 -3.88 -11.76
C LYS A 104 -9.34 -3.35 -11.97
N SER A 105 -9.02 -2.21 -11.37
CA SER A 105 -7.72 -1.56 -11.57
C SER A 105 -6.78 -1.73 -10.39
N VAL A 106 -7.30 -1.88 -9.18
CA VAL A 106 -6.49 -1.91 -7.95
C VAL A 106 -6.81 -3.17 -7.17
N SER A 107 -5.79 -3.95 -6.87
CA SER A 107 -5.91 -5.11 -5.99
C SER A 107 -4.89 -5.00 -4.86
N LEU A 108 -5.23 -5.57 -3.71
CA LEU A 108 -4.37 -5.55 -2.54
C LEU A 108 -4.04 -6.97 -2.13
N GLN A 109 -2.79 -7.18 -1.73
CA GLN A 109 -2.30 -8.49 -1.32
C GLN A 109 -1.51 -8.39 -0.03
N ASN A 110 -1.71 -9.34 0.87
CA ASN A 110 -0.84 -9.49 2.01
C ASN A 110 0.51 -10.00 1.52
N GLY A 111 1.58 -9.36 1.93
CA GLY A 111 2.90 -9.77 1.50
C GLY A 111 4.00 -9.03 2.21
N ASP A 112 5.21 -9.58 2.08
CA ASP A 112 6.41 -9.02 2.64
C ASP A 112 7.21 -8.34 1.53
N ALA A 113 7.50 -7.06 1.70
CA ALA A 113 8.26 -6.30 0.71
C ALA A 113 9.66 -6.88 0.44
N GLU A 114 10.20 -7.63 1.40
CA GLU A 114 11.50 -8.27 1.23
C GLU A 114 11.42 -9.61 0.48
N ASN A 115 10.23 -10.11 0.21
CA ASN A 115 10.04 -11.43 -0.39
C ASN A 115 8.86 -11.43 -1.35
N LEU A 116 8.92 -10.58 -2.36
CA LEU A 116 7.86 -10.48 -3.35
C LEU A 116 8.04 -11.54 -4.45
N ASN A 117 6.94 -12.17 -4.84
CA ASN A 117 6.95 -13.23 -5.84
C ASN A 117 6.56 -12.72 -7.21
N TYR A 118 7.30 -11.76 -7.72
CA TYR A 118 7.07 -11.24 -9.07
C TYR A 118 8.34 -11.40 -9.89
N ASN A 119 8.17 -11.63 -11.18
CA ASN A 119 9.28 -11.68 -12.11
C ASN A 119 9.92 -10.30 -12.25
N ASP A 120 11.21 -10.27 -12.59
CA ASP A 120 11.88 -9.02 -12.87
C ASP A 120 11.16 -8.32 -14.02
N ASN A 121 11.08 -7.00 -13.94
CA ASN A 121 10.43 -6.17 -14.95
C ASN A 121 8.92 -6.41 -15.12
N PHE A 122 8.27 -7.03 -14.15
CA PHE A 122 6.83 -7.21 -14.19
C PHE A 122 6.09 -5.88 -14.03
N PHE A 123 6.59 -5.01 -13.18
CA PHE A 123 6.01 -3.68 -12.97
C PHE A 123 6.86 -2.62 -13.65
N ASP A 124 6.21 -1.61 -14.22
CA ASP A 124 6.91 -0.48 -14.83
C ASP A 124 6.90 0.77 -13.94
N LEU A 125 6.28 0.70 -12.78
CA LEU A 125 6.35 1.73 -11.75
C LEU A 125 6.27 1.07 -10.38
N ILE A 126 7.14 1.48 -9.46
CA ILE A 126 7.10 1.02 -8.07
C ILE A 126 7.14 2.25 -7.15
N THR A 127 6.21 2.31 -6.21
CA THR A 127 6.12 3.39 -5.23
C THR A 127 6.19 2.90 -3.79
#